data_1d6ad87c49e6db642ddde8a5b1d4762b
#
_entry.id   1d6ad87c49e6db642ddde8a5b1d4762b
#
_cell.length_a   1.000
_cell.length_b   1.000
_cell.length_c   1.000
_cell.angle_alpha   90.00
_cell.angle_beta   90.00
_cell.angle_gamma   90.00
#
_symmetry.space_group_name_H-M   'P 1'
#
loop_
_entity.id
_entity.type
_entity.pdbx_description
1 polymer ?
#
loop_
_entity_poly.entity_id
_entity_poly.type
_entity_poly.pdbx_seq_one_letter_code
_entity_poly.pdbx_strand_id
1 'polypeptide(L)'
;MDFNAVYHEANDNYCYPFNDDELIINIKTGYDIKSVNIILGDPFANGILGGGEDWEGEKEEIVFKKRLKNQIWWTTTVKPPYKRLKYYFELITDDERWYYFEDGFLSDEQKNLAGRSRQCFVFPWMNPCDVARTPAWVNDTVWYQIFPDRFCNGDHSLDPENVCPWRSHKETVLNEESFGGDLQGVISKLDYLENLGITGIYMTPINESYSNHKYDTVDYKKIDPHFGDEQIFKNLVDEAHSRGIRVMLDGVFNHSGYDFAPWQDVLQKGPASEYYDWFMINTWPLSEGGGHAHKGEYYTFAFFDDMPKLNTNNPEVRKYFIDICENWVREYGVDGIRLDVANEVSHLFCKELRTRLKGINPDIYILGEIWHNALPWLRGDEFVAVMNYPLGESIKDFWIDKSLTNEDFEFTVNRCYTMYMQQMNDVLFNLLDSHDTKRLRSDVKSLDAYFAQLAVLFTMPGSPCIYYGTEIAMEGSYDPDCRRCMPWDAIERGEFDDRINIIRQLIELRKKEPLLKSRNFHFPNEYTNHPRLIQFQKVGWRDNYIDIIINASEEDVEIVPKGEVLFARHYIDSALLCNGILIRRINE
;
A
#
# COMPACT_ATOMS: atom_id res chain seq x y z
N MET A 1 -11.38 -17.14 -30.72
CA MET A 1 -11.13 -16.15 -29.66
C MET A 1 -11.89 -16.52 -28.40
N ASP A 2 -11.28 -16.42 -27.19
CA ASP A 2 -12.00 -16.56 -25.91
C ASP A 2 -12.61 -15.21 -25.50
N PHE A 3 -13.89 -15.03 -25.83
CA PHE A 3 -14.62 -13.80 -25.53
C PHE A 3 -14.77 -13.53 -24.01
N ASN A 4 -14.80 -14.59 -23.18
CA ASN A 4 -14.97 -14.45 -21.74
C ASN A 4 -13.71 -13.93 -21.03
N ALA A 5 -12.56 -14.04 -21.69
CA ALA A 5 -11.29 -13.51 -21.17
C ALA A 5 -11.07 -12.04 -21.49
N VAL A 6 -11.89 -11.45 -22.36
CA VAL A 6 -11.78 -10.03 -22.76
C VAL A 6 -12.65 -9.17 -21.87
N TYR A 7 -12.04 -8.14 -21.27
CA TYR A 7 -12.77 -7.20 -20.44
C TYR A 7 -12.16 -5.80 -20.47
N HIS A 8 -13.03 -4.81 -20.61
CA HIS A 8 -12.74 -3.40 -20.50
C HIS A 8 -14.00 -2.64 -20.09
N GLU A 9 -13.83 -1.51 -19.40
CA GLU A 9 -14.86 -0.52 -19.10
C GLU A 9 -14.26 0.89 -19.14
N ALA A 10 -15.08 1.90 -19.48
CA ALA A 10 -14.60 3.27 -19.62
C ALA A 10 -14.52 4.03 -18.28
N ASN A 11 -14.16 3.35 -17.22
CA ASN A 11 -14.03 3.89 -15.86
C ASN A 11 -13.00 3.12 -15.03
N ASP A 12 -12.91 3.45 -13.71
CA ASP A 12 -12.09 2.82 -12.69
C ASP A 12 -10.60 2.68 -13.12
N ASN A 13 -9.99 1.53 -12.87
CA ASN A 13 -8.61 1.25 -13.28
C ASN A 13 -8.46 0.83 -14.74
N TYR A 14 -9.55 0.83 -15.53
CA TYR A 14 -9.51 0.52 -16.96
C TYR A 14 -9.43 1.75 -17.84
N CYS A 15 -10.02 2.88 -17.42
CA CYS A 15 -9.96 4.13 -18.18
C CYS A 15 -10.04 5.32 -17.23
N TYR A 16 -8.94 6.06 -17.08
CA TYR A 16 -8.85 7.14 -16.09
C TYR A 16 -7.83 8.21 -16.50
N PRO A 17 -8.03 9.48 -16.08
CA PRO A 17 -7.04 10.52 -16.28
C PRO A 17 -5.84 10.27 -15.36
N PHE A 18 -4.66 10.14 -15.95
CA PHE A 18 -3.41 10.01 -15.23
C PHE A 18 -2.91 11.37 -14.74
N ASN A 19 -3.07 12.38 -15.57
CA ASN A 19 -2.82 13.79 -15.29
C ASN A 19 -3.79 14.67 -16.12
N ASP A 20 -3.56 15.97 -16.15
CA ASP A 20 -4.44 16.91 -16.85
C ASP A 20 -4.49 16.70 -18.38
N ASP A 21 -3.51 15.98 -18.96
CA ASP A 21 -3.36 15.81 -20.41
C ASP A 21 -3.41 14.34 -20.88
N GLU A 22 -3.14 13.40 -19.99
CA GLU A 22 -2.96 11.99 -20.30
C GLU A 22 -4.06 11.13 -19.72
N LEU A 23 -4.64 10.27 -20.57
CA LEU A 23 -5.62 9.25 -20.22
C LEU A 23 -4.96 7.87 -20.36
N ILE A 24 -5.03 7.05 -19.31
CA ILE A 24 -4.61 5.66 -19.37
C ILE A 24 -5.82 4.79 -19.72
N ILE A 25 -5.61 3.87 -20.66
CA ILE A 25 -6.61 2.90 -21.10
C ILE A 25 -6.01 1.50 -21.00
N ASN A 26 -6.73 0.62 -20.32
CA ASN A 26 -6.33 -0.76 -20.05
C ASN A 26 -7.39 -1.73 -20.56
N ILE A 27 -6.96 -2.88 -21.09
CA ILE A 27 -7.86 -3.97 -21.48
C ILE A 27 -7.26 -5.32 -21.06
N LYS A 28 -8.08 -6.22 -20.57
CA LYS A 28 -7.72 -7.64 -20.35
C LYS A 28 -8.10 -8.47 -21.57
N THR A 29 -7.25 -9.45 -21.90
CA THR A 29 -7.55 -10.44 -22.94
C THR A 29 -7.07 -11.83 -22.53
N GLY A 30 -7.51 -12.87 -23.23
CA GLY A 30 -6.91 -14.20 -23.17
C GLY A 30 -5.52 -14.23 -23.84
N TYR A 31 -4.80 -15.33 -23.65
CA TYR A 31 -3.50 -15.61 -24.27
C TYR A 31 -3.59 -15.94 -25.76
N ASP A 32 -4.79 -16.20 -26.27
CA ASP A 32 -5.09 -16.39 -27.68
C ASP A 32 -5.00 -15.08 -28.50
N ILE A 33 -5.09 -13.91 -27.84
CA ILE A 33 -4.90 -12.60 -28.48
C ILE A 33 -3.41 -12.30 -28.63
N LYS A 34 -2.98 -12.04 -29.85
CA LYS A 34 -1.57 -11.75 -30.22
C LYS A 34 -1.27 -10.27 -30.27
N SER A 35 -2.25 -9.48 -30.71
CA SER A 35 -2.12 -8.02 -30.83
C SER A 35 -3.45 -7.35 -30.48
N VAL A 36 -3.35 -6.21 -29.83
CA VAL A 36 -4.47 -5.33 -29.51
C VAL A 36 -4.19 -3.97 -30.12
N ASN A 37 -5.12 -3.47 -30.93
CA ASN A 37 -5.12 -2.10 -31.40
C ASN A 37 -6.29 -1.35 -30.78
N ILE A 38 -6.09 -0.07 -30.51
CA ILE A 38 -7.16 0.85 -30.16
C ILE A 38 -7.45 1.76 -31.37
N ILE A 39 -8.72 1.92 -31.69
CA ILE A 39 -9.18 2.90 -32.67
C ILE A 39 -9.82 4.03 -31.88
N LEU A 40 -9.27 5.24 -31.98
CA LEU A 40 -9.58 6.34 -31.09
C LEU A 40 -9.72 7.67 -31.85
N GLY A 41 -10.49 8.61 -31.29
CA GLY A 41 -10.65 9.94 -31.84
C GLY A 41 -11.64 10.80 -31.07
N ASP A 42 -11.79 12.04 -31.49
CA ASP A 42 -12.81 12.94 -30.93
C ASP A 42 -14.23 12.45 -31.29
N PRO A 43 -15.18 12.35 -30.35
CA PRO A 43 -16.54 11.91 -30.61
C PRO A 43 -17.29 12.83 -31.60
N PHE A 44 -16.87 14.09 -31.76
CA PHE A 44 -17.49 15.08 -32.61
C PHE A 44 -16.72 15.37 -33.92
N ALA A 45 -15.72 14.55 -34.26
CA ALA A 45 -14.91 14.72 -35.47
C ALA A 45 -15.76 14.83 -36.75
N ASN A 46 -16.91 14.12 -36.79
CA ASN A 46 -17.84 14.14 -37.93
C ASN A 46 -19.14 14.93 -37.65
N GLY A 47 -19.11 15.86 -36.67
CA GLY A 47 -20.21 16.78 -36.36
C GLY A 47 -20.91 16.50 -35.01
N ILE A 48 -21.88 17.35 -34.67
CA ILE A 48 -22.54 17.42 -33.34
C ILE A 48 -23.23 16.12 -32.91
N LEU A 49 -23.67 15.30 -33.86
CA LEU A 49 -24.36 14.04 -33.54
C LEU A 49 -23.42 12.88 -33.17
N GLY A 50 -22.15 13.17 -32.84
CA GLY A 50 -21.21 12.21 -32.30
C GLY A 50 -20.70 11.18 -33.30
N GLY A 51 -20.73 11.51 -34.58
CA GLY A 51 -20.16 10.69 -35.61
C GLY A 51 -20.85 9.35 -35.78
N GLY A 52 -22.09 9.32 -36.14
CA GLY A 52 -22.89 8.13 -36.45
C GLY A 52 -22.12 6.99 -37.14
N GLU A 53 -22.68 6.45 -38.18
CA GLU A 53 -22.11 5.27 -38.89
C GLU A 53 -20.75 5.55 -39.54
N ASP A 54 -20.47 6.82 -39.90
CA ASP A 54 -19.27 7.26 -40.62
C ASP A 54 -18.11 7.70 -39.71
N TRP A 55 -18.21 7.57 -38.37
CA TRP A 55 -17.12 7.92 -37.50
C TRP A 55 -15.96 6.92 -37.61
N GLU A 56 -14.80 7.41 -37.99
CA GLU A 56 -13.55 6.68 -38.09
C GLU A 56 -12.50 7.34 -37.17
N GLY A 57 -11.91 6.54 -36.29
CA GLY A 57 -10.79 6.96 -35.45
C GLY A 57 -9.44 6.58 -36.06
N GLU A 58 -8.38 7.12 -35.49
CA GLU A 58 -7.01 6.72 -35.79
C GLU A 58 -6.70 5.39 -35.08
N LYS A 59 -5.90 4.53 -35.73
CA LYS A 59 -5.52 3.22 -35.21
C LYS A 59 -4.13 3.32 -34.58
N GLU A 60 -4.03 2.88 -33.34
CA GLU A 60 -2.77 2.75 -32.60
C GLU A 60 -2.61 1.33 -32.04
N GLU A 61 -1.40 0.76 -32.08
CA GLU A 61 -1.08 -0.52 -31.47
C GLU A 61 -0.78 -0.36 -29.98
N ILE A 62 -1.35 -1.24 -29.15
CA ILE A 62 -1.03 -1.30 -27.72
C ILE A 62 0.12 -2.29 -27.51
N VAL A 63 1.32 -1.76 -27.26
CA VAL A 63 2.54 -2.58 -27.14
C VAL A 63 2.89 -2.97 -25.70
N PHE A 64 2.48 -2.13 -24.72
CA PHE A 64 2.80 -2.40 -23.33
C PHE A 64 1.82 -3.42 -22.72
N LYS A 65 2.37 -4.49 -22.14
CA LYS A 65 1.55 -5.57 -21.55
C LYS A 65 2.19 -6.18 -20.32
N LYS A 66 1.35 -6.69 -19.41
CA LYS A 66 1.71 -7.50 -18.26
C LYS A 66 1.01 -8.85 -18.31
N ARG A 67 1.75 -9.91 -18.03
CA ARG A 67 1.18 -11.28 -17.97
C ARG A 67 0.56 -11.49 -16.59
N LEU A 68 -0.67 -11.99 -16.57
CA LEU A 68 -1.39 -12.47 -15.39
C LEU A 68 -1.61 -13.98 -15.55
N LYS A 69 -1.97 -14.69 -14.51
CA LYS A 69 -2.09 -16.17 -14.54
C LYS A 69 -2.93 -16.70 -15.71
N ASN A 70 -4.06 -16.08 -16.01
CA ASN A 70 -4.98 -16.55 -17.04
C ASN A 70 -5.30 -15.50 -18.12
N GLN A 71 -4.70 -14.33 -18.05
CA GLN A 71 -5.01 -13.19 -18.91
C GLN A 71 -3.76 -12.35 -19.18
N ILE A 72 -3.85 -11.51 -20.19
CA ILE A 72 -2.88 -10.45 -20.47
C ILE A 72 -3.56 -9.10 -20.18
N TRP A 73 -2.88 -8.24 -19.44
CA TRP A 73 -3.26 -6.86 -19.22
C TRP A 73 -2.51 -5.96 -20.18
N TRP A 74 -3.23 -5.28 -21.07
CA TRP A 74 -2.68 -4.34 -22.04
C TRP A 74 -2.92 -2.91 -21.58
N THR A 75 -1.94 -2.04 -21.78
CA THR A 75 -1.98 -0.64 -21.33
C THR A 75 -1.52 0.30 -22.42
N THR A 76 -2.25 1.37 -22.64
CA THR A 76 -1.80 2.51 -23.46
C THR A 76 -2.07 3.84 -22.75
N THR A 77 -1.31 4.86 -23.11
CA THR A 77 -1.49 6.25 -22.66
C THR A 77 -1.77 7.10 -23.87
N VAL A 78 -2.89 7.80 -23.86
CA VAL A 78 -3.32 8.68 -24.95
C VAL A 78 -3.43 10.12 -24.47
N LYS A 79 -3.25 11.08 -25.41
CA LYS A 79 -3.39 12.53 -25.15
C LYS A 79 -4.52 13.10 -26.01
N PRO A 80 -5.78 13.03 -25.51
CA PRO A 80 -6.91 13.53 -26.27
C PRO A 80 -6.80 15.05 -26.50
N PRO A 81 -6.73 15.53 -27.74
CA PRO A 81 -6.50 16.97 -28.03
C PRO A 81 -7.62 17.88 -27.51
N TYR A 82 -8.81 17.33 -27.32
CA TYR A 82 -10.00 18.06 -26.85
C TYR A 82 -10.51 17.56 -25.49
N LYS A 83 -9.64 16.87 -24.68
CA LYS A 83 -9.99 16.38 -23.35
C LYS A 83 -11.15 15.38 -23.30
N ARG A 84 -11.49 14.76 -24.41
CA ARG A 84 -12.54 13.75 -24.55
C ARG A 84 -12.13 12.73 -25.59
N LEU A 85 -12.65 11.51 -25.49
CA LEU A 85 -12.25 10.41 -26.35
C LEU A 85 -13.42 9.48 -26.63
N LYS A 86 -13.53 9.02 -27.89
CA LYS A 86 -14.37 7.91 -28.34
C LYS A 86 -13.44 6.85 -28.90
N TYR A 87 -13.65 5.58 -28.56
CA TYR A 87 -12.75 4.51 -28.97
C TYR A 87 -13.42 3.14 -28.95
N TYR A 88 -12.78 2.17 -29.59
CA TYR A 88 -13.05 0.75 -29.51
C TYR A 88 -11.76 -0.03 -29.79
N PHE A 89 -11.76 -1.35 -29.55
CA PHE A 89 -10.57 -2.18 -29.72
C PHE A 89 -10.69 -3.10 -30.93
N GLU A 90 -9.56 -3.34 -31.60
CA GLU A 90 -9.37 -4.39 -32.56
C GLU A 90 -8.48 -5.47 -31.94
N LEU A 91 -8.97 -6.69 -31.89
CA LEU A 91 -8.34 -7.85 -31.27
C LEU A 91 -7.96 -8.85 -32.35
N ILE A 92 -6.68 -9.25 -32.38
CA ILE A 92 -6.13 -10.11 -33.43
C ILE A 92 -5.61 -11.40 -32.78
N THR A 93 -6.14 -12.53 -33.21
CA THR A 93 -5.59 -13.88 -32.96
C THR A 93 -4.71 -14.33 -34.12
N ASP A 94 -4.24 -15.57 -34.14
CA ASP A 94 -3.50 -16.13 -35.28
C ASP A 94 -4.37 -16.21 -36.55
N ASP A 95 -5.68 -16.44 -36.41
CA ASP A 95 -6.58 -16.75 -37.53
C ASP A 95 -7.73 -15.74 -37.70
N GLU A 96 -8.04 -14.96 -36.69
CA GLU A 96 -9.26 -14.15 -36.63
C GLU A 96 -8.96 -12.70 -36.23
N ARG A 97 -9.86 -11.80 -36.67
CA ARG A 97 -9.93 -10.40 -36.25
C ARG A 97 -11.31 -10.10 -35.73
N TRP A 98 -11.38 -9.49 -34.54
CA TRP A 98 -12.60 -9.06 -33.88
C TRP A 98 -12.49 -7.62 -33.42
N TYR A 99 -13.63 -6.97 -33.34
CA TYR A 99 -13.74 -5.60 -32.80
C TYR A 99 -14.56 -5.64 -31.52
N TYR A 100 -14.05 -5.02 -30.46
CA TYR A 100 -14.70 -4.98 -29.16
C TYR A 100 -15.22 -3.58 -28.88
N PHE A 101 -16.53 -3.45 -28.76
CA PHE A 101 -17.29 -2.26 -28.45
C PHE A 101 -17.95 -2.39 -27.09
N GLU A 102 -18.53 -1.30 -26.55
CA GLU A 102 -19.23 -1.31 -25.26
C GLU A 102 -20.42 -2.30 -25.26
N ASP A 103 -21.09 -2.46 -26.39
CA ASP A 103 -22.21 -3.38 -26.58
C ASP A 103 -21.80 -4.79 -27.06
N GLY A 104 -20.48 -5.11 -27.10
CA GLY A 104 -19.95 -6.44 -27.37
C GLY A 104 -19.04 -6.53 -28.59
N PHE A 105 -18.96 -7.75 -29.17
CA PHE A 105 -17.99 -8.08 -30.22
C PHE A 105 -18.63 -8.12 -31.62
N LEU A 106 -17.89 -7.60 -32.62
CA LEU A 106 -18.24 -7.66 -34.02
C LEU A 106 -17.11 -8.29 -34.83
N SER A 107 -17.47 -9.16 -35.79
CA SER A 107 -16.54 -9.62 -36.83
C SER A 107 -16.29 -8.49 -37.86
N ASP A 108 -15.28 -8.68 -38.74
CA ASP A 108 -15.04 -7.77 -39.88
C ASP A 108 -16.30 -7.54 -40.72
N GLU A 109 -17.04 -8.64 -40.99
CA GLU A 109 -18.25 -8.59 -41.78
C GLU A 109 -19.35 -7.78 -41.10
N GLN A 110 -19.57 -8.03 -39.82
CA GLN A 110 -20.57 -7.32 -39.00
C GLN A 110 -20.24 -5.85 -38.81
N LYS A 111 -18.95 -5.51 -38.59
CA LYS A 111 -18.50 -4.13 -38.43
C LYS A 111 -18.77 -3.30 -39.70
N ASN A 112 -18.62 -3.92 -40.88
CA ASN A 112 -18.75 -3.24 -42.18
C ASN A 112 -20.19 -3.21 -42.74
N LEU A 113 -21.17 -3.75 -41.99
CA LEU A 113 -22.57 -3.64 -42.40
C LEU A 113 -23.05 -2.19 -42.35
N ALA A 114 -23.52 -1.70 -43.51
CA ALA A 114 -24.07 -0.36 -43.60
C ALA A 114 -25.34 -0.20 -42.74
N GLY A 115 -25.49 0.97 -42.09
CA GLY A 115 -26.63 1.27 -41.24
C GLY A 115 -26.62 0.66 -39.86
N ARG A 116 -25.55 -0.06 -39.48
CA ARG A 116 -25.39 -0.62 -38.13
C ARG A 116 -24.87 0.45 -37.17
N SER A 117 -25.65 0.74 -36.12
CA SER A 117 -25.18 1.51 -34.97
C SER A 117 -24.09 0.73 -34.21
N ARG A 118 -23.03 1.41 -33.79
CA ARG A 118 -21.90 0.89 -33.01
C ARG A 118 -21.76 1.70 -31.73
N GLN A 119 -21.91 1.03 -30.58
CA GLN A 119 -21.74 1.67 -29.28
C GLN A 119 -20.26 1.62 -28.88
N CYS A 120 -19.52 2.67 -29.22
CA CYS A 120 -18.12 2.80 -28.81
C CYS A 120 -18.02 3.15 -27.34
N PHE A 121 -16.91 2.80 -26.74
CA PHE A 121 -16.54 3.35 -25.43
C PHE A 121 -16.31 4.87 -25.54
N VAL A 122 -16.69 5.62 -24.50
CA VAL A 122 -16.54 7.07 -24.47
C VAL A 122 -15.98 7.50 -23.12
N PHE A 123 -14.90 8.29 -23.15
CA PHE A 123 -14.48 9.10 -22.03
C PHE A 123 -14.98 10.54 -22.30
N PRO A 124 -16.02 11.00 -21.56
CA PRO A 124 -16.77 12.18 -21.98
C PRO A 124 -16.01 13.49 -21.83
N TRP A 125 -15.22 13.63 -20.74
CA TRP A 125 -14.44 14.83 -20.48
C TRP A 125 -13.40 14.62 -19.38
N MET A 126 -12.17 15.11 -19.57
CA MET A 126 -11.11 15.09 -18.56
C MET A 126 -11.17 16.38 -17.72
N ASN A 127 -11.86 16.34 -16.60
CA ASN A 127 -11.86 17.44 -15.64
C ASN A 127 -10.59 17.39 -14.77
N PRO A 128 -9.89 18.51 -14.54
CA PRO A 128 -8.72 18.52 -13.66
C PRO A 128 -9.02 18.10 -12.21
N CYS A 129 -10.26 18.28 -11.74
CA CYS A 129 -10.68 17.86 -10.39
C CYS A 129 -10.87 16.34 -10.26
N ASP A 130 -11.06 15.62 -11.39
CA ASP A 130 -11.25 14.17 -11.41
C ASP A 130 -9.91 13.41 -11.50
N VAL A 131 -8.80 14.13 -11.67
CA VAL A 131 -7.46 13.53 -11.63
C VAL A 131 -7.13 13.10 -10.20
N ALA A 132 -6.91 11.82 -10.01
CA ALA A 132 -6.52 11.25 -8.73
C ALA A 132 -5.07 11.63 -8.37
N ARG A 133 -4.88 12.79 -7.74
CA ARG A 133 -3.56 13.31 -7.38
C ARG A 133 -3.05 12.69 -6.10
N THR A 134 -1.81 12.21 -6.14
CA THR A 134 -1.08 11.64 -5.01
C THR A 134 0.10 12.53 -4.62
N PRO A 135 0.53 12.55 -3.34
CA PRO A 135 1.70 13.31 -2.92
C PRO A 135 2.98 12.73 -3.54
N ALA A 136 3.70 13.53 -4.32
CA ALA A 136 4.91 13.07 -5.03
C ALA A 136 6.02 12.59 -4.08
N TRP A 137 6.12 13.20 -2.89
CA TRP A 137 7.14 12.88 -1.89
C TRP A 137 7.05 11.44 -1.36
N VAL A 138 5.87 10.79 -1.41
CA VAL A 138 5.66 9.44 -0.87
C VAL A 138 6.47 8.38 -1.63
N ASN A 139 6.61 8.51 -2.95
CA ASN A 139 7.41 7.57 -3.75
C ASN A 139 8.90 7.60 -3.36
N ASP A 140 9.37 8.73 -2.82
CA ASP A 140 10.74 8.89 -2.33
C ASP A 140 10.92 8.49 -0.87
N THR A 141 9.81 8.16 -0.16
CA THR A 141 9.84 7.85 1.25
C THR A 141 10.15 6.38 1.50
N VAL A 142 11.01 6.14 2.49
CA VAL A 142 11.21 4.85 3.13
C VAL A 142 10.66 4.97 4.55
N TRP A 143 9.61 4.23 4.82
CA TRP A 143 8.89 4.25 6.09
C TRP A 143 9.51 3.32 7.12
N TYR A 144 9.40 3.73 8.38
CA TYR A 144 9.73 2.91 9.55
C TYR A 144 8.52 2.90 10.50
N GLN A 145 7.92 1.72 10.70
CA GLN A 145 6.79 1.58 11.59
C GLN A 145 7.26 1.40 13.03
N ILE A 146 6.72 2.19 13.94
CA ILE A 146 7.04 2.16 15.38
C ILE A 146 5.81 1.75 16.20
N PHE A 147 6.03 0.82 17.13
CA PHE A 147 5.12 0.51 18.23
C PHE A 147 5.72 1.16 19.48
N PRO A 148 5.21 2.32 19.96
CA PRO A 148 5.93 3.16 20.95
C PRO A 148 6.31 2.43 22.22
N ASP A 149 5.36 1.73 22.88
CA ASP A 149 5.61 1.02 24.14
C ASP A 149 6.80 0.04 24.11
N ARG A 150 7.18 -0.45 22.92
CA ARG A 150 8.22 -1.47 22.71
C ARG A 150 9.47 -0.95 22.02
N PHE A 151 9.48 0.32 21.63
CA PHE A 151 10.55 0.90 20.84
C PHE A 151 11.69 1.44 21.70
N CYS A 152 11.43 2.40 22.58
CA CYS A 152 12.43 2.98 23.48
C CYS A 152 11.74 3.71 24.63
N ASN A 153 12.15 3.41 25.87
CA ASN A 153 11.76 4.17 27.05
C ASN A 153 12.74 5.35 27.22
N GLY A 154 12.24 6.56 27.01
CA GLY A 154 13.04 7.79 27.05
C GLY A 154 12.87 8.60 28.34
N ASP A 155 11.71 8.50 28.99
CA ASP A 155 11.40 9.19 30.24
C ASP A 155 10.70 8.26 31.24
N HIS A 156 11.47 7.66 32.12
CA HIS A 156 10.96 6.76 33.16
C HIS A 156 9.95 7.40 34.14
N SER A 157 9.79 8.72 34.12
CA SER A 157 8.77 9.37 34.96
C SER A 157 7.34 9.19 34.38
N LEU A 158 7.22 8.75 33.11
CA LEU A 158 5.98 8.46 32.43
C LEU A 158 5.58 6.98 32.55
N ASP A 159 6.44 6.13 33.11
CA ASP A 159 6.19 4.71 33.23
C ASP A 159 4.88 4.40 33.97
N PRO A 160 4.04 3.45 33.49
CA PRO A 160 2.89 2.99 34.24
C PRO A 160 3.32 2.30 35.55
N GLU A 161 2.45 2.27 36.55
CA GLU A 161 2.75 1.68 37.87
C GLU A 161 3.23 0.22 37.79
N ASN A 162 2.77 -0.53 36.78
CA ASN A 162 3.08 -1.95 36.55
C ASN A 162 4.03 -2.19 35.38
N VAL A 163 4.89 -1.20 35.05
CA VAL A 163 5.85 -1.34 33.95
C VAL A 163 6.74 -2.57 34.14
N CYS A 164 6.86 -3.36 33.09
CA CYS A 164 7.75 -4.52 33.06
C CYS A 164 9.19 -4.08 32.76
N PRO A 165 10.21 -4.79 33.32
CA PRO A 165 11.59 -4.57 32.92
C PRO A 165 11.76 -4.77 31.41
N TRP A 166 12.56 -3.89 30.78
CA TRP A 166 12.85 -3.99 29.34
C TRP A 166 13.43 -5.35 28.98
N ARG A 167 12.78 -6.07 28.06
CA ARG A 167 13.16 -7.44 27.70
C ARG A 167 14.12 -7.51 26.52
N SER A 168 14.81 -8.63 26.46
CA SER A 168 15.56 -9.01 25.27
C SER A 168 14.61 -9.26 24.08
N HIS A 169 15.05 -8.89 22.88
CA HIS A 169 14.34 -9.18 21.62
C HIS A 169 14.12 -10.69 21.35
N LYS A 170 14.71 -11.58 22.16
CA LYS A 170 14.53 -13.04 22.08
C LYS A 170 13.43 -13.58 22.99
N GLU A 171 12.95 -12.75 23.91
CA GLU A 171 11.92 -13.14 24.86
C GLU A 171 10.54 -12.78 24.35
N THR A 172 9.59 -13.69 24.56
CA THR A 172 8.18 -13.46 24.22
C THR A 172 7.57 -12.40 25.13
N VAL A 173 6.54 -11.74 24.65
CA VAL A 173 5.80 -10.71 25.39
C VAL A 173 4.30 -11.03 25.39
N LEU A 174 3.58 -10.49 26.37
CA LEU A 174 2.13 -10.66 26.50
C LEU A 174 1.41 -9.33 26.19
N ASN A 175 0.11 -9.42 25.90
CA ASN A 175 -0.70 -8.24 25.58
C ASN A 175 -0.83 -7.27 26.75
N GLU A 176 -0.88 -7.80 27.97
CA GLU A 176 -1.09 -7.03 29.19
C GLU A 176 0.20 -6.35 29.69
N GLU A 177 1.35 -6.69 29.09
CA GLU A 177 2.65 -6.16 29.52
C GLU A 177 2.95 -4.83 28.86
N SER A 178 3.25 -3.81 29.64
CA SER A 178 3.80 -2.53 29.19
C SER A 178 5.28 -2.42 29.55
N PHE A 179 6.07 -1.84 28.65
CA PHE A 179 7.52 -1.68 28.84
C PHE A 179 7.96 -0.23 28.93
N GLY A 180 7.01 0.69 28.89
CA GLY A 180 7.27 2.12 29.13
C GLY A 180 7.95 2.84 27.97
N GLY A 181 7.93 2.30 26.76
CA GLY A 181 8.38 3.05 25.61
C GLY A 181 7.47 4.26 25.35
N ASP A 182 8.04 5.41 24.98
CA ASP A 182 7.39 6.69 24.93
C ASP A 182 7.87 7.57 23.75
N LEU A 183 7.25 8.74 23.55
CA LEU A 183 7.60 9.68 22.48
C LEU A 183 8.99 10.30 22.68
N GLN A 184 9.45 10.49 23.94
CA GLN A 184 10.80 10.97 24.22
C GLN A 184 11.84 9.92 23.81
N GLY A 185 11.54 8.64 23.98
CA GLY A 185 12.34 7.53 23.48
C GLY A 185 12.44 7.53 21.97
N VAL A 186 11.32 7.79 21.27
CA VAL A 186 11.33 7.94 19.81
C VAL A 186 12.22 9.11 19.39
N ILE A 187 12.09 10.29 20.03
CA ILE A 187 12.95 11.45 19.77
C ILE A 187 14.43 11.08 19.93
N SER A 188 14.78 10.37 21.00
CA SER A 188 16.16 9.97 21.30
C SER A 188 16.80 9.07 20.23
N LYS A 189 15.99 8.42 19.40
CA LYS A 189 16.43 7.48 18.34
C LYS A 189 16.26 8.03 16.91
N LEU A 190 15.89 9.32 16.74
CA LEU A 190 15.76 9.93 15.41
C LEU A 190 17.10 9.94 14.65
N ASP A 191 18.22 10.16 15.31
CA ASP A 191 19.55 10.10 14.67
C ASP A 191 19.87 8.68 14.16
N TYR A 192 19.45 7.63 14.87
CA TYR A 192 19.58 6.26 14.41
C TYR A 192 18.76 6.03 13.14
N LEU A 193 17.51 6.50 13.10
CA LEU A 193 16.62 6.36 11.95
C LEU A 193 17.14 7.16 10.73
N GLU A 194 17.63 8.38 10.94
CA GLU A 194 18.27 9.18 9.89
C GLU A 194 19.50 8.45 9.33
N ASN A 195 20.38 7.92 10.19
CA ASN A 195 21.57 7.17 9.80
C ASN A 195 21.25 5.85 9.09
N LEU A 196 20.11 5.23 9.41
CA LEU A 196 19.59 4.07 8.67
C LEU A 196 19.10 4.45 7.26
N GLY A 197 18.75 5.72 7.08
CA GLY A 197 18.24 6.27 5.83
C GLY A 197 16.72 6.38 5.77
N ILE A 198 16.03 6.28 6.90
CA ILE A 198 14.58 6.46 7.00
C ILE A 198 14.20 7.90 6.69
N THR A 199 13.08 8.07 5.98
CA THR A 199 12.53 9.39 5.61
C THR A 199 11.05 9.54 5.94
N GLY A 200 10.46 8.53 6.59
CA GLY A 200 9.11 8.59 7.13
C GLY A 200 8.95 7.67 8.33
N ILE A 201 8.26 8.13 9.36
CA ILE A 201 7.87 7.36 10.54
C ILE A 201 6.35 7.17 10.51
N TYR A 202 5.91 5.94 10.69
CA TYR A 202 4.52 5.61 10.99
C TYR A 202 4.44 5.06 12.41
N MET A 203 3.66 5.71 13.27
CA MET A 203 3.43 5.26 14.64
C MET A 203 2.05 4.63 14.77
N THR A 204 1.96 3.47 15.48
CA THR A 204 0.68 2.95 15.96
C THR A 204 0.02 3.98 16.89
N PRO A 205 -1.27 3.84 17.27
CA PRO A 205 -1.99 4.90 17.96
C PRO A 205 -1.25 5.43 19.20
N ILE A 206 -1.36 6.74 19.42
CA ILE A 206 -0.70 7.43 20.54
C ILE A 206 -1.70 8.11 21.49
N ASN A 207 -2.98 8.00 21.22
CA ASN A 207 -4.03 8.63 22.02
C ASN A 207 -4.30 7.86 23.33
N GLU A 208 -4.90 8.55 24.31
CA GLU A 208 -5.18 7.99 25.63
C GLU A 208 -6.00 6.69 25.54
N SER A 209 -5.47 5.63 26.17
CA SER A 209 -6.04 4.29 26.19
C SER A 209 -5.43 3.46 27.33
N TYR A 210 -6.14 2.41 27.78
CA TYR A 210 -5.62 1.52 28.82
C TYR A 210 -4.60 0.51 28.31
N SER A 211 -4.75 0.04 27.07
CA SER A 211 -3.82 -0.91 26.50
C SER A 211 -2.50 -0.28 26.10
N ASN A 212 -1.45 -1.10 25.97
CA ASN A 212 -0.17 -0.67 25.43
C ASN A 212 -0.21 -0.41 23.92
N HIS A 213 -1.18 -0.99 23.20
CA HIS A 213 -1.36 -0.85 21.75
C HIS A 213 -2.23 0.35 21.35
N LYS A 214 -3.04 0.89 22.26
CA LYS A 214 -3.87 2.09 22.10
C LYS A 214 -5.00 2.01 21.05
N TYR A 215 -5.29 0.82 20.49
CA TYR A 215 -6.40 0.65 19.55
C TYR A 215 -7.77 0.71 20.25
N ASP A 216 -7.84 0.54 21.55
CA ASP A 216 -9.02 0.75 22.41
C ASP A 216 -9.08 2.20 22.97
N THR A 217 -9.00 3.18 22.07
CA THR A 217 -8.89 4.61 22.41
C THR A 217 -10.06 5.11 23.26
N VAL A 218 -9.74 5.79 24.36
CA VAL A 218 -10.73 6.37 25.29
C VAL A 218 -10.83 7.90 25.19
N ASP A 219 -9.77 8.61 24.80
CA ASP A 219 -9.79 10.03 24.48
C ASP A 219 -8.94 10.34 23.25
N TYR A 220 -9.59 10.59 22.14
CA TYR A 220 -8.93 10.89 20.85
C TYR A 220 -8.31 12.28 20.77
N LYS A 221 -8.58 13.15 21.74
CA LYS A 221 -8.06 14.53 21.79
C LYS A 221 -6.80 14.65 22.62
N LYS A 222 -6.45 13.61 23.37
CA LYS A 222 -5.28 13.60 24.23
C LYS A 222 -4.25 12.58 23.78
N ILE A 223 -2.99 12.94 23.94
CA ILE A 223 -1.89 12.00 23.91
C ILE A 223 -1.95 11.17 25.19
N ASP A 224 -1.65 9.87 25.10
CA ASP A 224 -1.58 9.00 26.26
C ASP A 224 -0.53 9.52 27.26
N PRO A 225 -0.87 9.68 28.56
CA PRO A 225 0.06 10.23 29.55
C PRO A 225 1.31 9.38 29.75
N HIS A 226 1.28 8.07 29.43
CA HIS A 226 2.45 7.20 29.44
C HIS A 226 3.34 7.38 28.21
N PHE A 227 2.84 8.01 27.15
CA PHE A 227 3.63 8.35 25.97
C PHE A 227 4.17 9.80 26.01
N GLY A 228 3.56 10.65 26.82
CA GLY A 228 3.92 12.04 26.97
C GLY A 228 2.73 12.98 26.86
N ASP A 229 2.95 14.14 26.26
CA ASP A 229 1.94 15.15 26.05
C ASP A 229 2.00 15.75 24.63
N GLU A 230 1.10 16.69 24.37
CA GLU A 230 1.01 17.37 23.07
C GLU A 230 2.28 18.16 22.73
N GLN A 231 2.98 18.70 23.74
CA GLN A 231 4.23 19.45 23.52
C GLN A 231 5.37 18.51 23.12
N ILE A 232 5.47 17.33 23.76
CA ILE A 232 6.47 16.32 23.42
C ILE A 232 6.20 15.79 22.01
N PHE A 233 4.93 15.53 21.66
CA PHE A 233 4.58 15.10 20.31
C PHE A 233 4.91 16.17 19.26
N LYS A 234 4.57 17.44 19.52
CA LYS A 234 4.93 18.55 18.63
C LYS A 234 6.45 18.63 18.43
N ASN A 235 7.22 18.47 19.51
CA ASN A 235 8.68 18.45 19.46
C ASN A 235 9.20 17.26 18.63
N LEU A 236 8.59 16.08 18.76
CA LEU A 236 8.93 14.91 17.94
C LEU A 236 8.75 15.21 16.45
N VAL A 237 7.63 15.81 16.06
CA VAL A 237 7.36 16.16 14.67
C VAL A 237 8.37 17.18 14.15
N ASP A 238 8.64 18.23 14.91
CA ASP A 238 9.61 19.28 14.54
C ASP A 238 11.03 18.73 14.40
N GLU A 239 11.46 17.86 15.31
CA GLU A 239 12.78 17.18 15.27
C GLU A 239 12.87 16.18 14.11
N ALA A 240 11.80 15.44 13.81
CA ALA A 240 11.73 14.55 12.65
C ALA A 240 11.83 15.36 11.34
N HIS A 241 11.05 16.44 11.22
CA HIS A 241 11.08 17.32 10.05
C HIS A 241 12.45 17.99 9.85
N SER A 242 13.15 18.37 10.92
CA SER A 242 14.49 18.94 10.83
C SER A 242 15.52 17.99 10.20
N ARG A 243 15.26 16.67 10.27
CA ARG A 243 16.04 15.58 9.64
C ARG A 243 15.47 15.12 8.30
N GLY A 244 14.43 15.79 7.79
CA GLY A 244 13.75 15.37 6.55
C GLY A 244 12.91 14.10 6.70
N ILE A 245 12.50 13.74 7.92
CA ILE A 245 11.68 12.56 8.22
C ILE A 245 10.22 13.02 8.37
N ARG A 246 9.32 12.43 7.57
CA ARG A 246 7.87 12.64 7.62
C ARG A 246 7.24 11.86 8.78
N VAL A 247 6.09 12.33 9.27
CA VAL A 247 5.40 11.68 10.39
C VAL A 247 3.95 11.35 9.98
N MET A 248 3.57 10.08 10.17
CA MET A 248 2.22 9.58 9.94
C MET A 248 1.66 8.99 11.23
N LEU A 249 0.41 9.37 11.57
CA LEU A 249 -0.34 8.86 12.71
C LEU A 249 -1.37 7.82 12.31
N ASP A 250 -1.74 6.99 13.27
CA ASP A 250 -2.83 6.02 13.17
C ASP A 250 -4.14 6.59 13.69
N GLY A 251 -5.21 6.50 12.90
CA GLY A 251 -6.56 6.93 13.22
C GLY A 251 -7.50 5.75 13.40
N VAL A 252 -7.90 5.48 14.63
CA VAL A 252 -8.81 4.38 15.00
C VAL A 252 -10.25 4.89 15.01
N PHE A 253 -10.92 4.87 13.85
CA PHE A 253 -12.26 5.46 13.70
C PHE A 253 -13.34 4.44 13.36
N ASN A 254 -12.99 3.16 13.29
CA ASN A 254 -13.95 2.07 13.16
C ASN A 254 -14.67 1.78 14.47
N HIS A 255 -14.00 1.88 15.59
CA HIS A 255 -14.47 1.56 16.94
C HIS A 255 -13.81 2.48 17.96
N SER A 256 -14.32 2.50 19.18
CA SER A 256 -13.69 3.16 20.33
C SER A 256 -13.34 2.14 21.39
N GLY A 257 -12.58 2.55 22.41
CA GLY A 257 -12.46 1.79 23.65
C GLY A 257 -13.75 1.82 24.47
N TYR A 258 -13.88 0.87 25.40
CA TYR A 258 -15.05 0.75 26.26
C TYR A 258 -15.30 1.98 27.13
N ASP A 259 -14.25 2.61 27.64
CA ASP A 259 -14.36 3.78 28.53
C ASP A 259 -14.38 5.11 27.77
N PHE A 260 -14.56 5.11 26.46
CA PHE A 260 -14.83 6.31 25.69
C PHE A 260 -16.09 7.02 26.24
N ALA A 261 -15.95 8.27 26.66
CA ALA A 261 -16.99 8.99 27.39
C ALA A 261 -18.39 8.96 26.71
N PRO A 262 -18.52 9.11 25.39
CA PRO A 262 -19.80 8.95 24.70
C PRO A 262 -20.40 7.54 24.85
N TRP A 263 -19.59 6.48 24.84
CA TRP A 263 -20.06 5.11 25.05
C TRP A 263 -20.55 4.90 26.50
N GLN A 264 -19.83 5.41 27.47
CA GLN A 264 -20.21 5.36 28.88
C GLN A 264 -21.54 6.09 29.13
N ASP A 265 -21.77 7.22 28.47
CA ASP A 265 -23.06 7.94 28.55
C ASP A 265 -24.21 7.10 27.95
N VAL A 266 -23.94 6.40 26.83
CA VAL A 266 -24.93 5.46 26.23
C VAL A 266 -25.22 4.32 27.19
N LEU A 267 -24.23 3.71 27.83
CA LEU A 267 -24.46 2.63 28.80
C LEU A 267 -25.29 3.07 30.00
N GLN A 268 -25.16 4.32 30.42
CA GLN A 268 -25.94 4.89 31.54
C GLN A 268 -27.35 5.30 31.16
N LYS A 269 -27.56 5.93 30.00
CA LYS A 269 -28.80 6.58 29.60
C LYS A 269 -29.60 5.82 28.54
N GLY A 270 -28.98 4.86 27.88
CA GLY A 270 -29.57 4.15 26.74
C GLY A 270 -30.01 5.11 25.63
N PRO A 271 -31.18 4.88 25.01
CA PRO A 271 -31.70 5.75 23.93
C PRO A 271 -31.96 7.22 24.31
N ALA A 272 -31.82 7.58 25.59
CA ALA A 272 -31.89 8.98 26.04
C ALA A 272 -30.53 9.70 25.98
N SER A 273 -29.44 8.99 25.69
CA SER A 273 -28.13 9.58 25.45
C SER A 273 -28.11 10.35 24.13
N GLU A 274 -27.51 11.52 24.13
CA GLU A 274 -27.22 12.27 22.89
C GLU A 274 -26.22 11.54 21.95
N TYR A 275 -25.47 10.59 22.49
CA TYR A 275 -24.48 9.77 21.75
C TYR A 275 -25.03 8.41 21.32
N TYR A 276 -26.32 8.10 21.54
CA TYR A 276 -26.85 6.77 21.23
C TYR A 276 -26.65 6.40 19.75
N ASP A 277 -26.89 7.32 18.83
CA ASP A 277 -26.72 7.14 17.39
C ASP A 277 -25.25 7.26 16.90
N TRP A 278 -24.31 7.50 17.83
CA TRP A 278 -22.89 7.45 17.52
C TRP A 278 -22.36 6.04 17.36
N PHE A 279 -23.08 5.06 17.87
CA PHE A 279 -22.70 3.65 17.86
C PHE A 279 -23.71 2.81 17.06
N MET A 280 -23.25 1.64 16.62
CA MET A 280 -24.06 0.70 15.85
C MET A 280 -24.76 -0.28 16.81
N ILE A 281 -25.87 0.14 17.41
CA ILE A 281 -26.65 -0.62 18.40
C ILE A 281 -27.89 -1.22 17.75
N ASN A 282 -28.14 -2.52 17.99
CA ASN A 282 -29.28 -3.24 17.43
C ASN A 282 -30.41 -3.45 18.45
N THR A 283 -30.04 -3.62 19.72
CA THR A 283 -31.01 -3.96 20.78
C THR A 283 -30.70 -3.20 22.05
N TRP A 284 -31.74 -2.67 22.70
CA TRP A 284 -31.68 -2.02 24.00
C TRP A 284 -32.91 -2.38 24.85
N PRO A 285 -32.79 -2.61 26.18
CA PRO A 285 -31.56 -2.64 26.97
C PRO A 285 -30.66 -3.83 26.62
N LEU A 286 -29.38 -3.71 26.94
CA LEU A 286 -28.44 -4.83 26.81
C LEU A 286 -28.82 -5.93 27.81
N SER A 287 -28.60 -7.19 27.42
CA SER A 287 -28.87 -8.34 28.31
C SER A 287 -27.87 -8.37 29.47
N GLU A 288 -28.22 -9.10 30.53
CA GLU A 288 -27.28 -9.31 31.63
C GLU A 288 -26.11 -10.19 31.20
N GLY A 289 -24.91 -9.90 31.74
CA GLY A 289 -23.66 -10.59 31.44
C GLY A 289 -23.02 -10.15 30.13
N GLY A 290 -21.80 -10.56 29.86
CA GLY A 290 -21.04 -10.18 28.67
C GLY A 290 -21.44 -10.96 27.40
N GLY A 291 -20.64 -10.81 26.34
CA GLY A 291 -20.85 -11.44 25.04
C GLY A 291 -21.91 -10.73 24.21
N HIS A 292 -22.07 -9.43 24.38
CA HIS A 292 -23.05 -8.58 23.69
C HIS A 292 -22.87 -8.58 22.19
N ALA A 293 -21.61 -8.54 21.70
CA ALA A 293 -21.27 -8.63 20.30
C ALA A 293 -21.72 -9.96 19.67
N HIS A 294 -21.44 -11.08 20.33
CA HIS A 294 -21.89 -12.41 19.89
C HIS A 294 -23.40 -12.58 19.92
N LYS A 295 -24.09 -11.89 20.82
CA LYS A 295 -25.56 -11.85 20.87
C LYS A 295 -26.17 -10.93 19.83
N GLY A 296 -25.35 -10.13 19.13
CA GLY A 296 -25.81 -9.16 18.14
C GLY A 296 -26.51 -7.95 18.73
N GLU A 297 -26.25 -7.61 19.99
CA GLU A 297 -26.91 -6.48 20.67
C GLU A 297 -26.34 -5.14 20.20
N TYR A 298 -25.03 -5.07 19.95
CA TYR A 298 -24.34 -4.00 19.21
C TYR A 298 -23.17 -4.58 18.40
N TYR A 299 -22.73 -3.84 17.40
CA TYR A 299 -21.55 -4.19 16.61
C TYR A 299 -20.28 -3.73 17.30
N THR A 300 -19.19 -4.44 17.03
CA THR A 300 -17.87 -4.18 17.61
C THR A 300 -16.79 -4.37 16.54
N PHE A 301 -15.55 -4.03 16.85
CA PHE A 301 -14.42 -4.59 16.12
C PHE A 301 -14.34 -6.09 16.42
N ALA A 302 -14.33 -6.92 15.38
CA ALA A 302 -14.47 -8.38 15.49
C ALA A 302 -15.66 -8.75 16.41
N PHE A 303 -15.40 -9.38 17.56
CA PHE A 303 -16.41 -9.72 18.56
C PHE A 303 -15.97 -9.30 19.98
N PHE A 304 -15.15 -8.23 20.07
CA PHE A 304 -14.69 -7.69 21.34
C PHE A 304 -15.71 -6.71 21.91
N ASP A 305 -16.40 -7.08 23.00
CA ASP A 305 -17.42 -6.24 23.64
C ASP A 305 -16.89 -4.87 24.09
N ASP A 306 -15.59 -4.76 24.33
CA ASP A 306 -14.89 -3.57 24.78
C ASP A 306 -14.45 -2.62 23.63
N MET A 307 -14.76 -2.99 22.39
CA MET A 307 -14.46 -2.17 21.20
C MET A 307 -15.73 -1.85 20.40
N PRO A 308 -16.69 -1.04 20.94
CA PRO A 308 -17.96 -0.75 20.30
C PRO A 308 -17.77 0.01 18.99
N LYS A 309 -18.48 -0.45 17.94
CA LYS A 309 -18.37 0.09 16.59
C LYS A 309 -19.01 1.47 16.48
N LEU A 310 -18.27 2.42 15.94
CA LEU A 310 -18.71 3.77 15.66
C LEU A 310 -19.60 3.83 14.40
N ASN A 311 -20.64 4.64 14.46
CA ASN A 311 -21.50 4.93 13.31
C ASN A 311 -20.94 6.07 12.48
N THR A 312 -20.00 5.78 11.60
CA THR A 312 -19.36 6.77 10.73
C THR A 312 -20.29 7.35 9.64
N ASN A 313 -21.55 6.91 9.55
CA ASN A 313 -22.59 7.58 8.77
C ASN A 313 -23.21 8.76 9.53
N ASN A 314 -23.10 8.81 10.86
CA ASN A 314 -23.61 9.91 11.66
C ASN A 314 -22.78 11.19 11.40
N PRO A 315 -23.40 12.34 11.06
CA PRO A 315 -22.68 13.57 10.74
C PRO A 315 -21.89 14.14 11.93
N GLU A 316 -22.35 13.92 13.17
CA GLU A 316 -21.65 14.38 14.38
C GLU A 316 -20.39 13.56 14.62
N VAL A 317 -20.46 12.23 14.43
CA VAL A 317 -19.32 11.33 14.49
C VAL A 317 -18.28 11.72 13.43
N ARG A 318 -18.70 11.93 12.18
CA ARG A 318 -17.80 12.38 11.12
C ARG A 318 -17.10 13.69 11.50
N LYS A 319 -17.91 14.67 11.92
CA LYS A 319 -17.36 15.96 12.33
C LYS A 319 -16.37 15.83 13.47
N TYR A 320 -16.68 15.04 14.50
CA TYR A 320 -15.82 14.86 15.67
C TYR A 320 -14.44 14.32 15.29
N PHE A 321 -14.37 13.23 14.53
CA PHE A 321 -13.11 12.60 14.16
C PHE A 321 -12.35 13.37 13.07
N ILE A 322 -13.04 13.99 12.12
CA ILE A 322 -12.39 14.80 11.10
C ILE A 322 -11.78 16.07 11.71
N ASP A 323 -12.45 16.72 12.68
CA ASP A 323 -11.90 17.87 13.39
C ASP A 323 -10.59 17.50 14.15
N ILE A 324 -10.51 16.27 14.70
CA ILE A 324 -9.30 15.75 15.33
C ILE A 324 -8.17 15.58 14.30
N CYS A 325 -8.46 14.97 13.16
CA CYS A 325 -7.49 14.83 12.08
C CYS A 325 -7.01 16.20 11.54
N GLU A 326 -7.93 17.16 11.40
CA GLU A 326 -7.56 18.52 11.02
C GLU A 326 -6.60 19.17 12.04
N ASN A 327 -6.87 18.95 13.34
CA ASN A 327 -5.99 19.43 14.41
C ASN A 327 -4.59 18.80 14.29
N TRP A 328 -4.49 17.50 14.06
CA TRP A 328 -3.21 16.84 13.87
C TRP A 328 -2.40 17.45 12.72
N VAL A 329 -3.06 17.76 11.61
CA VAL A 329 -2.39 18.38 10.46
C VAL A 329 -2.03 19.85 10.71
N ARG A 330 -2.92 20.65 11.34
CA ARG A 330 -2.72 22.09 11.54
C ARG A 330 -1.72 22.41 12.65
N GLU A 331 -1.91 21.77 13.81
CA GLU A 331 -1.19 22.13 15.03
C GLU A 331 0.12 21.33 15.16
N TYR A 332 0.09 20.05 14.83
CA TYR A 332 1.29 19.22 14.93
C TYR A 332 2.07 19.10 13.62
N GLY A 333 1.43 19.35 12.48
CA GLY A 333 2.09 19.30 11.18
C GLY A 333 2.34 17.89 10.66
N VAL A 334 1.50 16.90 11.04
CA VAL A 334 1.66 15.53 10.54
C VAL A 334 1.48 15.46 9.02
N ASP A 335 2.26 14.61 8.37
CA ASP A 335 2.32 14.46 6.92
C ASP A 335 1.37 13.39 6.38
N GLY A 336 0.90 12.50 7.24
CA GLY A 336 0.01 11.43 6.85
C GLY A 336 -0.87 10.92 7.97
N ILE A 337 -1.97 10.28 7.59
CA ILE A 337 -2.89 9.59 8.49
C ILE A 337 -3.19 8.22 7.89
N ARG A 338 -2.95 7.17 8.66
CA ARG A 338 -3.40 5.80 8.36
C ARG A 338 -4.72 5.57 9.07
N LEU A 339 -5.71 5.05 8.39
CA LEU A 339 -6.96 4.63 9.01
C LEU A 339 -6.92 3.13 9.31
N ASP A 340 -7.12 2.81 10.58
CA ASP A 340 -7.31 1.45 11.09
C ASP A 340 -8.64 0.87 10.61
N VAL A 341 -8.67 -0.42 10.25
CA VAL A 341 -9.87 -1.13 9.75
C VAL A 341 -10.65 -0.30 8.72
N ALA A 342 -9.93 0.31 7.78
CA ALA A 342 -10.47 1.31 6.86
C ALA A 342 -11.61 0.78 5.96
N ASN A 343 -11.63 -0.53 5.70
CA ASN A 343 -12.68 -1.18 4.91
C ASN A 343 -14.06 -1.23 5.60
N GLU A 344 -14.11 -0.97 6.91
CA GLU A 344 -15.36 -0.93 7.67
C GLU A 344 -15.82 0.49 8.03
N VAL A 345 -15.01 1.51 7.72
CA VAL A 345 -15.38 2.92 7.83
C VAL A 345 -16.21 3.33 6.61
N SER A 346 -17.22 4.17 6.79
CA SER A 346 -18.10 4.56 5.68
C SER A 346 -17.36 5.33 4.59
N HIS A 347 -17.66 5.05 3.33
CA HIS A 347 -17.14 5.81 2.18
C HIS A 347 -17.39 7.31 2.30
N LEU A 348 -18.54 7.69 2.88
CA LEU A 348 -18.88 9.11 3.11
C LEU A 348 -17.90 9.79 4.07
N PHE A 349 -17.52 9.09 5.17
CA PHE A 349 -16.48 9.58 6.09
C PHE A 349 -15.15 9.76 5.37
N CYS A 350 -14.71 8.77 4.61
CA CYS A 350 -13.43 8.80 3.89
C CYS A 350 -13.37 9.96 2.88
N LYS A 351 -14.46 10.21 2.13
CA LYS A 351 -14.56 11.32 1.16
C LYS A 351 -14.52 12.69 1.84
N GLU A 352 -15.26 12.83 2.94
CA GLU A 352 -15.27 14.08 3.71
C GLU A 352 -13.91 14.34 4.36
N LEU A 353 -13.30 13.33 4.97
CA LEU A 353 -11.95 13.39 5.54
C LEU A 353 -10.94 13.86 4.50
N ARG A 354 -10.90 13.19 3.33
CA ARG A 354 -10.00 13.59 2.25
C ARG A 354 -10.20 15.05 1.85
N THR A 355 -11.45 15.45 1.64
CA THR A 355 -11.78 16.81 1.19
C THR A 355 -11.29 17.86 2.18
N ARG A 356 -11.53 17.62 3.48
CA ARG A 356 -11.14 18.53 4.55
C ARG A 356 -9.62 18.59 4.72
N LEU A 357 -8.95 17.45 4.77
CA LEU A 357 -7.50 17.39 4.98
C LEU A 357 -6.72 17.95 3.79
N LYS A 358 -7.13 17.64 2.55
CA LYS A 358 -6.49 18.22 1.35
C LYS A 358 -6.75 19.73 1.22
N GLY A 359 -7.80 20.26 1.84
CA GLY A 359 -8.02 21.69 1.96
C GLY A 359 -7.02 22.39 2.88
N ILE A 360 -6.38 21.66 3.79
CA ILE A 360 -5.33 22.15 4.69
C ILE A 360 -3.95 21.92 4.08
N ASN A 361 -3.69 20.68 3.68
CA ASN A 361 -2.44 20.24 3.07
C ASN A 361 -2.76 19.40 1.82
N PRO A 362 -2.60 19.96 0.60
CA PRO A 362 -2.87 19.24 -0.65
C PRO A 362 -2.02 17.97 -0.81
N ASP A 363 -0.87 17.91 -0.15
CA ASP A 363 0.10 16.81 -0.20
C ASP A 363 0.00 15.86 1.00
N ILE A 364 -1.08 15.91 1.78
CA ILE A 364 -1.33 14.96 2.88
C ILE A 364 -1.43 13.52 2.36
N TYR A 365 -0.76 12.57 3.01
CA TYR A 365 -0.84 11.15 2.70
C TYR A 365 -1.94 10.49 3.52
N ILE A 366 -3.01 10.03 2.86
CA ILE A 366 -4.14 9.35 3.50
C ILE A 366 -4.08 7.88 3.09
N LEU A 367 -3.73 7.03 4.05
CA LEU A 367 -3.50 5.60 3.89
C LEU A 367 -4.63 4.81 4.53
N GLY A 368 -5.19 3.83 3.83
CA GLY A 368 -6.17 2.90 4.40
C GLY A 368 -5.53 1.55 4.74
N GLU A 369 -5.88 0.98 5.88
CA GLU A 369 -5.62 -0.43 6.12
C GLU A 369 -6.73 -1.26 5.49
N ILE A 370 -6.40 -1.92 4.37
CA ILE A 370 -7.31 -2.82 3.66
C ILE A 370 -6.49 -4.01 3.16
N TRP A 371 -6.84 -5.20 3.61
CA TRP A 371 -6.08 -6.44 3.35
C TRP A 371 -6.40 -7.09 2.00
N HIS A 372 -7.51 -6.71 1.40
CA HIS A 372 -8.01 -7.27 0.14
C HIS A 372 -7.93 -6.24 -1.00
N ASN A 373 -8.58 -6.49 -2.14
CA ASN A 373 -8.66 -5.53 -3.23
C ASN A 373 -9.37 -4.24 -2.77
N ALA A 374 -8.64 -3.14 -2.78
CA ALA A 374 -9.09 -1.84 -2.28
C ALA A 374 -9.55 -0.87 -3.38
N LEU A 375 -9.81 -1.35 -4.60
CA LEU A 375 -10.24 -0.49 -5.72
C LEU A 375 -11.41 0.45 -5.37
N PRO A 376 -12.46 0.02 -4.62
CA PRO A 376 -13.56 0.91 -4.24
C PRO A 376 -13.15 2.18 -3.48
N TRP A 377 -12.05 2.14 -2.73
CA TRP A 377 -11.53 3.26 -1.94
C TRP A 377 -10.42 4.05 -2.66
N LEU A 378 -9.92 3.54 -3.79
CA LEU A 378 -8.80 4.13 -4.55
C LEU A 378 -9.25 4.72 -5.89
N ARG A 379 -10.47 5.24 -5.95
CA ARG A 379 -11.04 5.91 -7.13
C ARG A 379 -10.68 7.40 -7.25
N GLY A 380 -9.89 7.93 -6.32
CA GLY A 380 -9.40 9.30 -6.36
C GLY A 380 -10.10 10.27 -5.42
N ASP A 381 -11.16 9.86 -4.74
CA ASP A 381 -11.99 10.68 -3.86
C ASP A 381 -11.96 10.26 -2.37
N GLU A 382 -11.23 9.20 -2.03
CA GLU A 382 -11.06 8.69 -0.66
C GLU A 382 -9.57 8.59 -0.29
N PHE A 383 -9.00 7.38 -0.19
CA PHE A 383 -7.57 7.21 0.11
C PHE A 383 -6.68 7.52 -1.11
N VAL A 384 -5.43 7.84 -0.84
CA VAL A 384 -4.40 7.94 -1.89
C VAL A 384 -3.60 6.66 -2.04
N ALA A 385 -3.60 5.82 -1.00
CA ALA A 385 -2.96 4.50 -1.01
C ALA A 385 -3.57 3.60 0.06
N VAL A 386 -3.19 2.32 0.00
CA VAL A 386 -3.46 1.32 1.02
C VAL A 386 -2.18 0.57 1.38
N MET A 387 -2.18 -0.08 2.54
CA MET A 387 -1.15 -1.04 2.93
C MET A 387 -1.18 -2.21 1.95
N ASN A 388 -0.06 -2.43 1.24
CA ASN A 388 0.00 -3.37 0.10
C ASN A 388 0.30 -4.80 0.57
N TYR A 389 -0.58 -5.33 1.41
CA TYR A 389 -0.52 -6.72 1.87
C TYR A 389 -0.44 -7.73 0.72
N PRO A 390 -1.19 -7.56 -0.41
CA PRO A 390 -1.10 -8.50 -1.53
C PRO A 390 0.31 -8.64 -2.12
N LEU A 391 1.11 -7.57 -2.17
CA LEU A 391 2.50 -7.66 -2.60
C LEU A 391 3.37 -8.37 -1.57
N GLY A 392 3.21 -8.04 -0.28
CA GLY A 392 3.93 -8.68 0.81
C GLY A 392 3.69 -10.19 0.85
N GLU A 393 2.44 -10.61 0.71
CA GLU A 393 2.05 -12.02 0.60
C GLU A 393 2.66 -12.69 -0.62
N SER A 394 2.58 -12.06 -1.80
CA SER A 394 3.16 -12.60 -3.04
C SER A 394 4.67 -12.84 -2.91
N ILE A 395 5.39 -11.95 -2.23
CA ILE A 395 6.82 -12.12 -1.96
C ILE A 395 7.03 -13.27 -0.98
N LYS A 396 6.37 -13.29 0.16
CA LYS A 396 6.54 -14.32 1.20
C LYS A 396 6.18 -15.72 0.70
N ASP A 397 5.05 -15.85 0.03
CA ASP A 397 4.54 -17.12 -0.50
C ASP A 397 5.54 -17.77 -1.45
N PHE A 398 6.21 -16.98 -2.29
CA PHE A 398 7.24 -17.49 -3.18
C PHE A 398 8.39 -18.18 -2.43
N TRP A 399 8.81 -17.67 -1.26
CA TRP A 399 9.83 -18.34 -0.44
C TRP A 399 9.31 -19.49 0.41
N ILE A 400 8.04 -19.44 0.82
CA ILE A 400 7.39 -20.49 1.63
C ILE A 400 7.03 -21.70 0.76
N ASP A 401 6.31 -21.47 -0.34
CA ASP A 401 5.90 -22.53 -1.28
C ASP A 401 6.97 -22.75 -2.36
N LYS A 402 7.76 -23.81 -2.16
CA LYS A 402 8.85 -24.19 -3.08
C LYS A 402 8.37 -24.70 -4.45
N SER A 403 7.07 -24.95 -4.61
CA SER A 403 6.49 -25.35 -5.89
C SER A 403 6.23 -24.17 -6.84
N LEU A 404 6.16 -22.94 -6.32
CA LEU A 404 5.96 -21.74 -7.15
C LEU A 404 7.18 -21.46 -8.02
N THR A 405 6.92 -21.05 -9.24
CA THR A 405 7.92 -20.71 -10.25
C THR A 405 8.10 -19.19 -10.38
N ASN A 406 9.16 -18.77 -11.07
CA ASN A 406 9.36 -17.36 -11.44
C ASN A 406 8.20 -16.81 -12.29
N GLU A 407 7.52 -17.66 -13.06
CA GLU A 407 6.31 -17.28 -13.80
C GLU A 407 5.13 -17.03 -12.86
N ASP A 408 4.92 -17.86 -11.83
CA ASP A 408 3.90 -17.62 -10.80
C ASP A 408 4.19 -16.33 -10.04
N PHE A 409 5.46 -16.05 -9.75
CA PHE A 409 5.88 -14.79 -9.13
C PHE A 409 5.58 -13.58 -10.03
N GLU A 410 5.89 -13.66 -11.33
CA GLU A 410 5.54 -12.63 -12.31
C GLU A 410 4.04 -12.36 -12.29
N PHE A 411 3.20 -13.41 -12.33
CA PHE A 411 1.75 -13.27 -12.37
C PHE A 411 1.19 -12.59 -11.12
N THR A 412 1.66 -12.97 -9.94
CA THR A 412 1.18 -12.39 -8.67
C THR A 412 1.63 -10.94 -8.50
N VAL A 413 2.87 -10.62 -8.83
CA VAL A 413 3.37 -9.24 -8.78
C VAL A 413 2.69 -8.36 -9.82
N ASN A 414 2.55 -8.83 -11.07
CA ASN A 414 1.82 -8.08 -12.09
C ASN A 414 0.36 -7.82 -11.67
N ARG A 415 -0.30 -8.81 -11.04
CA ARG A 415 -1.65 -8.62 -10.48
C ARG A 415 -1.68 -7.45 -9.48
N CYS A 416 -0.72 -7.38 -8.55
CA CYS A 416 -0.68 -6.30 -7.55
C CYS A 416 -0.63 -4.91 -8.20
N TYR A 417 0.10 -4.75 -9.32
CA TYR A 417 0.27 -3.47 -10.01
C TYR A 417 -0.73 -3.22 -11.16
N THR A 418 -1.75 -4.07 -11.30
CA THR A 418 -2.86 -3.88 -12.23
C THR A 418 -4.22 -3.69 -11.52
N MET A 419 -4.23 -3.77 -10.19
CA MET A 419 -5.47 -3.64 -9.40
C MET A 419 -5.99 -2.21 -9.32
N TYR A 420 -5.11 -1.20 -9.36
CA TYR A 420 -5.44 0.19 -9.11
C TYR A 420 -4.98 1.11 -10.22
N MET A 421 -5.44 2.37 -10.21
CA MET A 421 -4.90 3.42 -11.06
C MET A 421 -3.40 3.58 -10.83
N GLN A 422 -2.64 3.91 -11.87
CA GLN A 422 -1.18 3.91 -11.84
C GLN A 422 -0.60 4.89 -10.79
N GLN A 423 -1.19 6.08 -10.66
CA GLN A 423 -0.75 7.05 -9.67
C GLN A 423 -0.95 6.57 -8.23
N MET A 424 -1.93 5.68 -7.97
CA MET A 424 -2.11 5.03 -6.67
C MET A 424 -1.05 3.95 -6.47
N ASN A 425 -0.76 3.14 -7.51
CA ASN A 425 0.29 2.13 -7.45
C ASN A 425 1.67 2.72 -7.15
N ASP A 426 1.93 3.95 -7.60
CA ASP A 426 3.21 4.65 -7.40
C ASP A 426 3.46 5.05 -5.93
N VAL A 427 2.42 5.07 -5.10
CA VAL A 427 2.49 5.50 -3.68
C VAL A 427 1.94 4.45 -2.70
N LEU A 428 1.71 3.20 -3.14
CA LEU A 428 1.30 2.11 -2.24
C LEU A 428 2.31 1.92 -1.11
N PHE A 429 1.80 1.62 0.08
CA PHE A 429 2.61 1.36 1.26
C PHE A 429 3.00 -0.12 1.30
N ASN A 430 4.21 -0.43 0.82
CA ASN A 430 4.70 -1.80 0.68
C ASN A 430 5.35 -2.29 1.97
N LEU A 431 4.94 -3.47 2.45
CA LEU A 431 5.45 -4.06 3.69
C LEU A 431 5.54 -5.59 3.56
N LEU A 432 6.42 -6.21 4.36
CA LEU A 432 6.51 -7.67 4.49
C LEU A 432 6.05 -8.16 5.85
N ASP A 433 6.14 -7.31 6.86
CA ASP A 433 5.65 -7.55 8.22
C ASP A 433 5.15 -6.25 8.85
N SER A 434 4.38 -6.37 9.94
CA SER A 434 3.83 -5.27 10.72
C SER A 434 3.58 -5.71 12.16
N HIS A 435 2.97 -4.82 12.96
CA HIS A 435 2.54 -5.13 14.33
C HIS A 435 1.36 -6.13 14.42
N ASP A 436 0.69 -6.42 13.30
CA ASP A 436 -0.46 -7.36 13.21
C ASP A 436 -0.09 -8.69 12.56
N THR A 437 1.11 -8.78 12.02
CA THR A 437 1.56 -9.99 11.32
C THR A 437 2.72 -10.65 12.04
N LYS A 438 2.93 -11.92 11.74
CA LYS A 438 4.17 -12.59 12.09
C LYS A 438 5.35 -11.86 11.43
N ARG A 439 6.46 -11.72 12.17
CA ARG A 439 7.66 -11.10 11.61
C ARG A 439 8.24 -11.95 10.49
N LEU A 440 8.69 -11.32 9.42
CA LEU A 440 9.30 -11.97 8.25
C LEU A 440 10.41 -12.96 8.66
N ARG A 441 11.25 -12.58 9.62
CA ARG A 441 12.37 -13.43 10.07
C ARG A 441 11.90 -14.75 10.68
N SER A 442 10.72 -14.80 11.28
CA SER A 442 10.16 -16.01 11.90
C SER A 442 9.66 -17.04 10.87
N ASP A 443 9.32 -16.59 9.65
CA ASP A 443 8.92 -17.47 8.56
C ASP A 443 10.11 -17.94 7.72
N VAL A 444 11.25 -17.25 7.80
CA VAL A 444 12.40 -17.46 6.94
C VAL A 444 13.63 -17.87 7.76
N LYS A 445 14.06 -19.13 7.61
CA LYS A 445 15.18 -19.68 8.39
C LYS A 445 16.54 -19.08 8.04
N SER A 446 16.78 -18.79 6.74
CA SER A 446 18.03 -18.23 6.24
C SER A 446 18.00 -16.70 6.27
N LEU A 447 19.05 -16.07 6.82
CA LEU A 447 19.24 -14.62 6.73
C LEU A 447 19.41 -14.15 5.26
N ASP A 448 19.96 -14.98 4.41
CA ASP A 448 20.15 -14.63 3.00
C ASP A 448 18.80 -14.59 2.26
N ALA A 449 17.91 -15.57 2.53
CA ALA A 449 16.53 -15.55 2.03
C ALA A 449 15.72 -14.39 2.61
N TYR A 450 15.99 -13.98 3.84
CA TYR A 450 15.40 -12.80 4.47
C TYR A 450 15.77 -11.51 3.72
N PHE A 451 17.06 -11.29 3.47
CA PHE A 451 17.53 -10.11 2.73
C PHE A 451 17.15 -10.14 1.25
N ALA A 452 17.03 -11.32 0.64
CA ALA A 452 16.56 -11.47 -0.73
C ALA A 452 15.11 -10.96 -0.89
N GLN A 453 14.22 -11.26 0.07
CA GLN A 453 12.85 -10.74 0.09
C GLN A 453 12.80 -9.22 0.30
N LEU A 454 13.64 -8.70 1.19
CA LEU A 454 13.75 -7.24 1.40
C LEU A 454 14.32 -6.53 0.15
N ALA A 455 15.25 -7.15 -0.58
CA ALA A 455 15.73 -6.59 -1.84
C ALA A 455 14.60 -6.47 -2.89
N VAL A 456 13.69 -7.44 -2.95
CA VAL A 456 12.47 -7.30 -3.78
C VAL A 456 11.65 -6.10 -3.30
N LEU A 457 11.34 -6.01 -2.00
CA LEU A 457 10.56 -4.91 -1.43
C LEU A 457 11.13 -3.54 -1.82
N PHE A 458 12.45 -3.35 -1.65
CA PHE A 458 13.13 -2.07 -1.92
C PHE A 458 13.26 -1.74 -3.41
N THR A 459 13.06 -2.71 -4.29
CA THR A 459 13.16 -2.51 -5.75
C THR A 459 11.80 -2.46 -6.46
N MET A 460 10.69 -2.65 -5.75
CA MET A 460 9.34 -2.50 -6.31
C MET A 460 8.85 -1.06 -6.28
N PRO A 461 7.91 -0.67 -7.20
CA PRO A 461 7.22 0.62 -7.14
C PRO A 461 6.39 0.76 -5.85
N GLY A 462 6.11 1.99 -5.44
CA GLY A 462 5.46 2.30 -4.17
C GLY A 462 6.49 2.73 -3.12
N SER A 463 6.05 2.83 -1.88
CA SER A 463 6.82 3.34 -0.74
C SER A 463 7.09 2.20 0.24
N PRO A 464 8.34 1.70 0.37
CA PRO A 464 8.63 0.58 1.24
C PRO A 464 8.57 0.99 2.71
N CYS A 465 8.04 0.09 3.53
CA CYS A 465 8.04 0.19 4.99
C CYS A 465 8.75 -1.00 5.61
N ILE A 466 9.58 -0.73 6.61
CA ILE A 466 10.10 -1.74 7.52
C ILE A 466 9.50 -1.52 8.91
N TYR A 467 9.11 -2.59 9.55
CA TYR A 467 8.64 -2.58 10.93
C TYR A 467 9.85 -2.53 11.87
N TYR A 468 9.78 -1.81 13.00
CA TYR A 468 10.92 -1.70 13.92
C TYR A 468 11.51 -3.07 14.25
N GLY A 469 12.82 -3.19 14.23
CA GLY A 469 13.53 -4.46 14.42
C GLY A 469 13.68 -5.31 13.16
N THR A 470 13.07 -4.95 12.02
CA THR A 470 13.30 -5.62 10.74
C THR A 470 14.76 -5.46 10.30
N GLU A 471 15.39 -4.33 10.55
CA GLU A 471 16.80 -4.05 10.19
C GLU A 471 17.80 -4.94 10.94
N ILE A 472 17.40 -5.50 12.09
CA ILE A 472 18.21 -6.44 12.86
C ILE A 472 17.76 -7.89 12.67
N ALA A 473 16.78 -8.15 11.80
CA ALA A 473 16.14 -9.45 11.61
C ALA A 473 15.54 -10.02 12.91
N MET A 474 14.78 -9.19 13.63
CA MET A 474 14.10 -9.58 14.86
C MET A 474 13.06 -10.67 14.56
N GLU A 475 12.98 -11.68 15.41
CA GLU A 475 11.97 -12.74 15.37
C GLU A 475 10.75 -12.37 16.22
N GLY A 476 9.59 -12.92 15.89
CA GLY A 476 8.34 -12.80 16.63
C GLY A 476 7.22 -13.51 15.88
N SER A 477 6.39 -14.25 16.61
CA SER A 477 5.20 -14.91 16.07
C SER A 477 4.06 -13.88 15.87
N TYR A 478 2.82 -14.36 15.79
CA TYR A 478 1.67 -13.46 15.75
C TYR A 478 1.57 -12.58 16.99
N ASP A 479 0.76 -11.53 16.95
CA ASP A 479 0.41 -10.69 18.07
C ASP A 479 0.14 -11.54 19.34
N PRO A 480 0.72 -11.17 20.51
CA PRO A 480 1.59 -10.01 20.78
C PRO A 480 3.09 -10.25 20.53
N ASP A 481 3.53 -11.45 20.20
CA ASP A 481 4.96 -11.83 20.14
C ASP A 481 5.73 -11.09 19.02
N CYS A 482 5.05 -10.62 17.98
CA CYS A 482 5.67 -9.75 16.97
C CYS A 482 6.07 -8.36 17.52
N ARG A 483 5.60 -7.98 18.72
CA ARG A 483 5.80 -6.68 19.39
C ARG A 483 6.86 -6.73 20.49
N ARG A 484 7.96 -7.48 20.29
CA ARG A 484 9.08 -7.57 21.25
C ARG A 484 9.85 -6.27 21.36
N CYS A 485 10.54 -6.04 22.48
CA CYS A 485 11.29 -4.81 22.72
C CYS A 485 12.53 -4.69 21.84
N MET A 486 12.85 -3.46 21.42
CA MET A 486 14.09 -3.16 20.70
C MET A 486 15.31 -3.37 21.60
N PRO A 487 16.35 -4.08 21.15
CA PRO A 487 17.55 -4.35 21.93
C PRO A 487 18.61 -3.25 21.76
N TRP A 488 18.31 -2.04 22.19
CA TRP A 488 19.18 -0.88 21.96
C TRP A 488 20.61 -1.09 22.44
N ASP A 489 20.80 -1.69 23.62
CA ASP A 489 22.13 -2.00 24.15
C ASP A 489 22.95 -2.90 23.23
N ALA A 490 22.32 -3.88 22.59
CA ALA A 490 22.98 -4.79 21.65
C ALA A 490 23.28 -4.09 20.30
N ILE A 491 22.38 -3.22 19.86
CA ILE A 491 22.59 -2.38 18.66
C ILE A 491 23.78 -1.42 18.91
N GLU A 492 23.84 -0.76 20.05
CA GLU A 492 24.92 0.15 20.42
C GLU A 492 26.28 -0.56 20.56
N ARG A 493 26.29 -1.83 20.93
CA ARG A 493 27.49 -2.68 20.90
C ARG A 493 27.88 -3.21 19.52
N GLY A 494 27.11 -2.90 18.48
CA GLY A 494 27.37 -3.34 17.10
C GLY A 494 27.04 -4.81 16.80
N GLU A 495 26.23 -5.47 17.63
CA GLU A 495 25.90 -6.92 17.44
C GLU A 495 25.11 -7.19 16.16
N PHE A 496 24.53 -6.17 15.53
CA PHE A 496 23.71 -6.27 14.32
C PHE A 496 24.23 -5.44 13.15
N ASP A 497 25.44 -4.91 13.23
CA ASP A 497 26.00 -3.99 12.23
C ASP A 497 26.00 -4.57 10.81
N ASP A 498 26.25 -5.88 10.69
CA ASP A 498 26.23 -6.59 9.42
C ASP A 498 24.84 -6.52 8.76
N ARG A 499 23.76 -6.69 9.54
CA ARG A 499 22.38 -6.67 9.05
C ARG A 499 21.91 -5.24 8.75
N ILE A 500 22.13 -4.33 9.69
CA ILE A 500 21.81 -2.91 9.55
C ILE A 500 22.47 -2.32 8.31
N ASN A 501 23.74 -2.68 8.04
CA ASN A 501 24.46 -2.21 6.88
C ASN A 501 23.86 -2.69 5.54
N ILE A 502 23.34 -3.92 5.48
CA ILE A 502 22.65 -4.42 4.27
C ILE A 502 21.40 -3.58 3.99
N ILE A 503 20.57 -3.34 5.02
CA ILE A 503 19.36 -2.53 4.89
C ILE A 503 19.72 -1.10 4.47
N ARG A 504 20.71 -0.48 5.12
CA ARG A 504 21.20 0.85 4.76
C ARG A 504 21.63 0.93 3.29
N GLN A 505 22.37 -0.06 2.80
CA GLN A 505 22.80 -0.12 1.39
C GLN A 505 21.61 -0.24 0.44
N LEU A 506 20.58 -1.02 0.75
CA LEU A 506 19.37 -1.15 -0.08
C LEU A 506 18.56 0.18 -0.09
N ILE A 507 18.44 0.84 1.05
CA ILE A 507 17.79 2.16 1.15
C ILE A 507 18.59 3.20 0.35
N GLU A 508 19.89 3.24 0.52
CA GLU A 508 20.78 4.17 -0.18
C GLU A 508 20.74 3.94 -1.70
N LEU A 509 20.78 2.68 -2.14
CA LEU A 509 20.62 2.32 -3.53
C LEU A 509 19.29 2.83 -4.11
N ARG A 510 18.18 2.59 -3.41
CA ARG A 510 16.86 3.08 -3.84
C ARG A 510 16.81 4.60 -3.95
N LYS A 511 17.46 5.32 -3.03
CA LYS A 511 17.56 6.80 -3.08
C LYS A 511 18.39 7.29 -4.25
N LYS A 512 19.53 6.66 -4.52
CA LYS A 512 20.45 7.03 -5.59
C LYS A 512 19.95 6.68 -6.99
N GLU A 513 19.11 5.64 -7.10
CA GLU A 513 18.63 5.08 -8.34
C GLU A 513 17.11 5.31 -8.53
N PRO A 514 16.69 6.47 -9.05
CA PRO A 514 15.26 6.76 -9.25
C PRO A 514 14.54 5.72 -10.10
N LEU A 515 15.28 5.04 -10.98
CA LEU A 515 14.72 4.01 -11.85
C LEU A 515 14.17 2.81 -11.05
N LEU A 516 14.73 2.49 -9.88
CA LEU A 516 14.20 1.42 -9.00
C LEU A 516 12.77 1.69 -8.53
N LYS A 517 12.38 2.96 -8.44
CA LYS A 517 11.03 3.39 -8.04
C LYS A 517 10.04 3.40 -9.20
N SER A 518 10.54 3.23 -10.43
CA SER A 518 9.73 3.32 -11.64
C SER A 518 8.67 2.22 -11.72
N ARG A 519 7.48 2.61 -12.18
CA ARG A 519 6.39 1.71 -12.57
C ARG A 519 6.69 0.89 -13.83
N ASN A 520 7.63 1.35 -14.66
CA ASN A 520 8.00 0.69 -15.91
C ASN A 520 8.93 -0.48 -15.59
N PHE A 521 8.34 -1.64 -15.36
CA PHE A 521 9.07 -2.88 -15.16
C PHE A 521 8.42 -4.04 -15.91
N HIS A 522 9.24 -5.00 -16.31
CA HIS A 522 8.80 -6.24 -16.94
C HIS A 522 9.71 -7.41 -16.53
N PHE A 523 9.26 -8.62 -16.80
CA PHE A 523 9.99 -9.87 -16.58
C PHE A 523 10.52 -10.37 -17.92
N PRO A 524 11.85 -10.34 -18.18
CA PRO A 524 12.40 -10.61 -19.49
C PRO A 524 12.45 -12.11 -19.87
N ASN A 525 12.25 -13.01 -18.90
CA ASN A 525 12.27 -14.47 -19.10
C ASN A 525 13.61 -15.00 -19.73
N GLU A 526 14.75 -14.40 -19.40
CA GLU A 526 16.06 -14.83 -19.91
C GLU A 526 16.52 -16.18 -19.32
N TYR A 527 16.05 -16.51 -18.11
CA TYR A 527 16.48 -17.68 -17.33
C TYR A 527 15.34 -18.69 -17.13
N THR A 528 14.66 -19.05 -18.20
CA THR A 528 13.48 -19.96 -18.16
C THR A 528 13.77 -21.35 -17.60
N ASN A 529 15.04 -21.81 -17.69
CA ASN A 529 15.48 -23.11 -17.15
C ASN A 529 15.67 -23.11 -15.63
N HIS A 530 15.57 -21.95 -14.98
CA HIS A 530 15.73 -21.78 -13.53
C HIS A 530 14.44 -21.27 -12.90
N PRO A 531 13.48 -22.16 -12.59
CA PRO A 531 12.13 -21.76 -12.17
C PRO A 531 12.09 -21.01 -10.84
N ARG A 532 13.18 -21.00 -10.08
CA ARG A 532 13.30 -20.27 -8.82
C ARG A 532 14.19 -19.03 -8.91
N LEU A 533 14.61 -18.64 -10.10
CA LEU A 533 15.35 -17.40 -10.33
C LEU A 533 14.39 -16.28 -10.70
N ILE A 534 14.25 -15.30 -9.83
CA ILE A 534 13.47 -14.09 -10.12
C ILE A 534 14.35 -13.15 -10.93
N GLN A 535 13.87 -12.69 -12.08
CA GLN A 535 14.47 -11.60 -12.83
C GLN A 535 13.40 -10.61 -13.27
N PHE A 536 13.61 -9.35 -12.99
CA PHE A 536 12.81 -8.26 -13.55
C PHE A 536 13.66 -7.04 -13.84
N GLN A 537 13.24 -6.26 -14.83
CA GLN A 537 13.96 -5.10 -15.32
C GLN A 537 13.16 -3.82 -15.11
N LYS A 538 13.79 -2.80 -14.54
CA LYS A 538 13.27 -1.43 -14.44
C LYS A 538 13.75 -0.65 -15.64
N VAL A 539 12.82 -0.30 -16.54
CA VAL A 539 13.15 0.29 -17.83
C VAL A 539 13.11 1.81 -17.77
N GLY A 540 14.19 2.41 -18.22
CA GLY A 540 14.37 3.85 -18.36
C GLY A 540 14.28 4.32 -19.81
N TRP A 541 14.90 5.45 -20.07
CA TRP A 541 14.97 6.07 -21.39
C TRP A 541 16.16 5.53 -22.20
N ARG A 542 15.98 5.26 -23.51
CA ARG A 542 17.04 4.85 -24.46
C ARG A 542 17.80 3.60 -24.01
N ASP A 543 17.10 2.48 -23.88
CA ASP A 543 17.67 1.16 -23.59
C ASP A 543 18.53 1.09 -22.30
N ASN A 544 18.38 2.10 -21.42
CA ASN A 544 18.92 2.08 -20.08
C ASN A 544 17.94 1.36 -19.15
N TYR A 545 18.39 0.30 -18.48
CA TYR A 545 17.58 -0.41 -17.50
C TYR A 545 18.39 -0.90 -16.31
N ILE A 546 17.73 -1.10 -15.19
CA ILE A 546 18.28 -1.80 -14.03
C ILE A 546 17.72 -3.22 -14.02
N ASP A 547 18.59 -4.19 -14.06
CA ASP A 547 18.31 -5.63 -14.02
C ASP A 547 18.46 -6.11 -12.58
N ILE A 548 17.39 -6.66 -12.02
CA ILE A 548 17.31 -7.20 -10.68
C ILE A 548 17.17 -8.72 -10.79
N ILE A 549 18.16 -9.46 -10.28
CA ILE A 549 18.23 -10.91 -10.34
C ILE A 549 18.37 -11.44 -8.92
N ILE A 550 17.48 -12.35 -8.52
CA ILE A 550 17.47 -12.95 -7.18
C ILE A 550 17.31 -14.45 -7.32
N ASN A 551 18.26 -15.19 -6.78
CA ASN A 551 18.25 -16.64 -6.82
C ASN A 551 17.57 -17.20 -5.56
N ALA A 552 16.31 -17.58 -5.65
CA ALA A 552 15.58 -18.24 -4.56
C ALA A 552 15.62 -19.78 -4.63
N SER A 553 16.54 -20.34 -5.45
CA SER A 553 16.80 -21.78 -5.52
C SER A 553 17.85 -22.23 -4.51
N GLU A 554 18.03 -23.52 -4.36
CA GLU A 554 19.10 -24.12 -3.58
C GLU A 554 20.35 -24.39 -4.41
N GLU A 555 20.30 -24.15 -5.71
CA GLU A 555 21.40 -24.35 -6.67
C GLU A 555 22.01 -23.00 -7.05
N ASP A 556 23.33 -23.02 -7.37
CA ASP A 556 24.00 -21.85 -7.92
C ASP A 556 23.63 -21.66 -9.38
N VAL A 557 23.41 -20.42 -9.80
CA VAL A 557 23.02 -20.09 -11.18
C VAL A 557 24.08 -19.22 -11.82
N GLU A 558 24.57 -19.64 -12.98
CA GLU A 558 25.49 -18.83 -13.77
C GLU A 558 24.77 -17.65 -14.42
N ILE A 559 25.24 -16.44 -14.13
CA ILE A 559 24.70 -15.19 -14.66
C ILE A 559 25.71 -14.59 -15.62
N VAL A 560 25.27 -14.31 -16.85
CA VAL A 560 26.12 -13.66 -17.84
C VAL A 560 26.62 -12.30 -17.31
N PRO A 561 27.94 -12.08 -17.18
CA PRO A 561 28.46 -10.80 -16.73
C PRO A 561 28.19 -9.70 -17.76
N LYS A 562 27.40 -8.70 -17.36
CA LYS A 562 27.13 -7.51 -18.18
C LYS A 562 26.78 -6.32 -17.28
N GLY A 563 27.09 -5.11 -17.76
CA GLY A 563 26.73 -3.86 -17.10
C GLY A 563 27.53 -3.55 -15.85
N GLU A 564 27.09 -2.51 -15.14
CA GLU A 564 27.65 -2.01 -13.89
C GLU A 564 26.91 -2.65 -12.70
N VAL A 565 27.64 -3.31 -11.81
CA VAL A 565 27.06 -3.86 -10.57
C VAL A 565 26.81 -2.72 -9.59
N LEU A 566 25.54 -2.51 -9.22
CA LEU A 566 25.11 -1.50 -8.27
C LEU A 566 25.03 -2.07 -6.85
N PHE A 567 24.58 -3.32 -6.72
CA PHE A 567 24.54 -4.07 -5.47
C PHE A 567 24.66 -5.56 -5.76
N ALA A 568 25.46 -6.25 -4.97
CA ALA A 568 25.58 -7.70 -5.07
C ALA A 568 25.78 -8.33 -3.69
N ARG A 569 25.13 -9.48 -3.49
CA ARG A 569 25.31 -10.35 -2.35
C ARG A 569 25.30 -11.79 -2.83
N HIS A 570 26.30 -12.59 -2.38
CA HIS A 570 26.46 -13.98 -2.85
C HIS A 570 26.53 -14.10 -4.38
N TYR A 571 27.26 -13.19 -5.03
CA TYR A 571 27.61 -13.23 -6.45
C TYR A 571 29.12 -13.31 -6.58
N ILE A 572 29.65 -14.45 -7.03
CA ILE A 572 31.08 -14.76 -7.08
C ILE A 572 31.37 -15.43 -8.43
N ASP A 573 32.41 -14.96 -9.14
CA ASP A 573 32.88 -15.54 -10.41
C ASP A 573 31.74 -15.83 -11.42
N SER A 574 30.81 -14.90 -11.55
CA SER A 574 29.59 -15.00 -12.39
C SER A 574 28.54 -16.00 -11.90
N ALA A 575 28.74 -16.66 -10.77
CA ALA A 575 27.71 -17.50 -10.14
C ALA A 575 26.92 -16.71 -9.09
N LEU A 576 25.62 -16.74 -9.19
CA LEU A 576 24.68 -16.24 -8.18
C LEU A 576 24.29 -17.41 -7.28
N LEU A 577 24.86 -17.44 -6.07
CA LEU A 577 24.66 -18.53 -5.12
C LEU A 577 23.24 -18.55 -4.58
N CYS A 578 22.88 -19.58 -3.82
CA CYS A 578 21.58 -19.70 -3.13
C CYS A 578 21.25 -18.42 -2.35
N ASN A 579 20.04 -17.87 -2.55
CA ASN A 579 19.56 -16.59 -2.03
C ASN A 579 20.46 -15.37 -2.35
N GLY A 580 21.27 -15.48 -3.40
CA GLY A 580 22.09 -14.38 -3.92
C GLY A 580 21.22 -13.30 -4.57
N ILE A 581 21.74 -12.07 -4.51
CA ILE A 581 21.12 -10.86 -5.06
C ILE A 581 22.11 -10.19 -5.99
N LEU A 582 21.68 -9.85 -7.20
CA LEU A 582 22.44 -9.03 -8.13
C LEU A 582 21.56 -7.93 -8.70
N ILE A 583 21.93 -6.68 -8.46
CA ILE A 583 21.30 -5.50 -9.05
C ILE A 583 22.35 -4.79 -9.88
N ARG A 584 22.09 -4.61 -11.16
CA ARG A 584 23.05 -4.03 -12.10
C ARG A 584 22.38 -3.08 -13.08
N ARG A 585 23.13 -2.08 -13.53
CA ARG A 585 22.73 -1.15 -14.59
C ARG A 585 23.24 -1.64 -15.93
N ILE A 586 22.38 -1.64 -16.92
CA ILE A 586 22.71 -1.95 -18.30
C ILE A 586 22.46 -0.67 -19.12
N ASN A 587 23.47 -0.25 -19.86
CA ASN A 587 23.43 0.82 -20.86
C ASN A 587 23.82 0.17 -22.19
N GLU A 588 22.85 -0.03 -23.09
CA GLU A 588 23.10 -0.55 -24.45
C GLU A 588 23.31 0.56 -25.47
#